data_656c62f4abdca5eecb3e21cd9b190f2a
#
_entry.id   656c62f4abdca5eecb3e21cd9b190f2a
#
_cell.length_a   1.000
_cell.length_b   1.000
_cell.length_c   1.000
_cell.angle_alpha   90.00
_cell.angle_beta   90.00
_cell.angle_gamma   90.00
#
_symmetry.space_group_name_H-M   'P 1'
#
loop_
_entity.id
_entity.type
_entity.pdbx_description
1 polymer ?
#
loop_
_entity_poly.entity_id
_entity_poly.type
_entity_poly.pdbx_seq_one_letter_code
_entity_poly.pdbx_strand_id
1 'polypeptide(L)'
;NLIQPGAMRPLTCDFIMEVVGNYYGVTVDDIKSRKRSQNIVMPRRIAMYLCRNKLNLTYEEIGDAFGGKNHATVLHACDKMNEDLETDFDIREALEKVEARLQ
;
A
#
# COMPACT_ATOMS: atom_id res chain seq x y z
N ASN A 1 31.00 6.21 2.39
CA ASN A 1 30.62 6.15 2.57
C ASN A 1 29.81 6.03 3.27
N LEU A 2 29.78 6.14 3.66
CA LEU A 2 28.95 6.25 4.23
C LEU A 2 27.63 5.94 3.90
N ILE A 3 27.30 5.59 2.99
CA ILE A 3 25.96 5.30 2.58
C ILE A 3 25.50 4.00 3.13
N GLN A 4 24.33 4.03 3.74
CA GLN A 4 23.71 2.87 4.32
C GLN A 4 22.97 2.13 3.21
N PRO A 5 23.32 0.93 2.87
CA PRO A 5 22.58 0.21 1.83
C PRO A 5 21.09 0.11 2.11
N GLY A 6 20.72 -0.08 3.37
CA GLY A 6 19.30 -0.14 3.74
C GLY A 6 18.57 1.15 3.53
N ALA A 7 19.27 2.29 3.70
CA ALA A 7 18.67 3.59 3.52
C ALA A 7 18.49 3.94 2.06
N MET A 8 19.16 3.22 1.19
CA MET A 8 19.10 3.46 -0.25
C MET A 8 18.19 2.47 -0.97
N ARG A 9 17.40 1.75 -0.22
CA ARG A 9 16.52 0.75 -0.78
C ARG A 9 15.51 1.40 -1.73
N PRO A 10 15.37 0.91 -2.97
CA PRO A 10 14.45 1.53 -3.91
C PRO A 10 13.00 1.37 -3.46
N LEU A 11 12.19 2.36 -3.78
CA LEU A 11 10.78 2.32 -3.48
C LEU A 11 10.08 1.52 -4.57
N THR A 12 9.49 0.40 -4.19
CA THR A 12 8.77 -0.49 -5.09
C THR A 12 7.45 -0.89 -4.47
N CYS A 13 6.57 -1.49 -5.27
CA CYS A 13 5.32 -2.01 -4.72
C CYS A 13 5.58 -3.04 -3.63
N ASP A 14 6.54 -3.93 -3.85
CA ASP A 14 6.85 -4.95 -2.85
C ASP A 14 7.34 -4.34 -1.56
N PHE A 15 8.20 -3.33 -1.64
CA PHE A 15 8.67 -2.67 -0.43
C PHE A 15 7.52 -1.95 0.29
N ILE A 16 6.66 -1.29 -0.47
CA ILE A 16 5.48 -0.64 0.13
C ILE A 16 4.61 -1.67 0.84
N MET A 17 4.38 -2.83 0.20
CA MET A 17 3.60 -3.89 0.83
C MET A 17 4.26 -4.43 2.09
N GLU A 18 5.59 -4.55 2.10
CA GLU A 18 6.31 -4.98 3.31
C GLU A 18 6.10 -4.01 4.46
N VAL A 19 6.26 -2.71 4.17
CA VAL A 19 6.12 -1.70 5.22
C VAL A 19 4.68 -1.65 5.75
N VAL A 20 3.71 -1.66 4.85
CA VAL A 20 2.30 -1.68 5.25
C VAL A 20 1.99 -2.95 6.04
N GLY A 21 2.49 -4.08 5.57
CA GLY A 21 2.27 -5.36 6.25
C GLY A 21 2.86 -5.35 7.66
N ASN A 22 4.06 -4.81 7.81
CA ASN A 22 4.68 -4.72 9.12
C ASN A 22 3.89 -3.81 10.05
N TYR A 23 3.36 -2.74 9.53
CA TYR A 23 2.56 -1.81 10.34
C TYR A 23 1.29 -2.47 10.84
N TYR A 24 0.62 -3.26 10.01
CA TYR A 24 -0.66 -3.87 10.34
C TYR A 24 -0.56 -5.30 10.85
N GLY A 25 0.62 -5.90 10.81
CA GLY A 25 0.79 -7.27 11.27
C GLY A 25 0.26 -8.31 10.29
N VAL A 26 0.32 -8.02 9.00
CA VAL A 26 -0.07 -8.98 7.96
C VAL A 26 1.09 -9.18 7.00
N THR A 27 1.06 -10.28 6.25
CA THR A 27 2.15 -10.61 5.33
C THR A 27 1.90 -10.02 3.95
N VAL A 28 2.96 -9.92 3.16
CA VAL A 28 2.83 -9.51 1.76
C VAL A 28 1.94 -10.51 1.01
N ASP A 29 2.08 -11.80 1.30
CA ASP A 29 1.23 -12.81 0.67
C ASP A 29 -0.25 -12.57 0.97
N ASP A 30 -0.57 -12.20 2.21
CA ASP A 30 -1.95 -11.86 2.56
C ASP A 30 -2.44 -10.65 1.75
N ILE A 31 -1.60 -9.65 1.61
CA ILE A 31 -1.97 -8.44 0.85
C ILE A 31 -2.23 -8.79 -0.61
N LYS A 32 -1.44 -9.69 -1.17
CA LYS A 32 -1.61 -10.13 -2.57
C LYS A 32 -2.72 -11.14 -2.74
N SER A 33 -3.24 -11.69 -1.65
CA SER A 33 -4.23 -12.75 -1.72
C SER A 33 -5.62 -12.22 -2.09
N ARG A 34 -6.58 -13.11 -2.13
CA ARG A 34 -7.98 -12.75 -2.40
C ARG A 34 -8.82 -12.65 -1.13
N LYS A 35 -8.15 -12.67 0.02
CA LYS A 35 -8.85 -12.57 1.30
C LYS A 35 -9.59 -11.26 1.41
N ARG A 36 -10.77 -11.29 2.00
CA ARG A 36 -11.65 -10.13 2.13
C ARG A 36 -11.90 -9.71 3.58
N SER A 37 -11.20 -10.32 4.53
CA SER A 37 -11.34 -9.91 5.91
C SER A 37 -10.79 -8.48 6.06
N GLN A 38 -11.39 -7.72 6.97
CA GLN A 38 -11.08 -6.29 7.10
C GLN A 38 -9.62 -6.06 7.48
N ASN A 39 -9.04 -6.98 8.26
CA ASN A 39 -7.64 -6.86 8.65
C ASN A 39 -6.67 -7.04 7.47
N ILE A 40 -7.15 -7.51 6.32
CA ILE A 40 -6.36 -7.65 5.10
C ILE A 40 -6.75 -6.59 4.08
N VAL A 41 -8.05 -6.31 3.97
CA VAL A 41 -8.56 -5.36 2.97
C VAL A 41 -8.02 -3.95 3.21
N MET A 42 -7.98 -3.51 4.46
CA MET A 42 -7.52 -2.15 4.76
C MET A 42 -6.03 -1.98 4.44
N PRO A 43 -5.13 -2.87 4.90
CA PRO A 43 -3.72 -2.77 4.50
C PRO A 43 -3.53 -2.83 2.99
N ARG A 44 -4.25 -3.70 2.31
CA ARG A 44 -4.16 -3.81 0.85
C ARG A 44 -4.54 -2.49 0.19
N ARG A 45 -5.61 -1.87 0.66
CA ARG A 45 -6.10 -0.62 0.08
C ARG A 45 -5.08 0.50 0.26
N ILE A 46 -4.49 0.59 1.46
CA ILE A 46 -3.48 1.60 1.75
C ILE A 46 -2.25 1.37 0.87
N ALA A 47 -1.83 0.12 0.71
CA ALA A 47 -0.66 -0.19 -0.13
C ALA A 47 -0.91 0.17 -1.59
N MET A 48 -2.10 -0.12 -2.12
CA MET A 48 -2.44 0.25 -3.49
C MET A 48 -2.42 1.75 -3.69
N TYR A 49 -2.99 2.49 -2.72
CA TYR A 49 -3.02 3.94 -2.77
C TYR A 49 -1.62 4.52 -2.79
N LEU A 50 -0.71 3.99 -1.96
CA LEU A 50 0.66 4.46 -1.91
C LEU A 50 1.42 4.14 -3.19
N CYS A 51 1.20 2.97 -3.78
CA CYS A 51 1.82 2.64 -5.06
C CYS A 51 1.38 3.62 -6.15
N ARG A 52 0.10 4.00 -6.13
CA ARG A 52 -0.40 4.97 -7.09
C ARG A 52 0.22 6.34 -6.90
N ASN A 53 0.28 6.80 -5.66
CA ASN A 53 0.73 8.17 -5.38
C ASN A 53 2.25 8.33 -5.35
N LYS A 54 2.96 7.33 -4.86
CA LYS A 54 4.41 7.45 -4.70
C LYS A 54 5.16 6.98 -5.93
N LEU A 55 4.64 5.99 -6.64
CA LEU A 55 5.32 5.41 -7.80
C LEU A 55 4.69 5.82 -9.11
N ASN A 56 3.53 6.42 -9.05
CA ASN A 56 2.83 6.93 -10.23
C ASN A 56 2.51 5.82 -11.25
N LEU A 57 2.23 4.63 -10.73
CA LEU A 57 1.91 3.48 -11.57
C LEU A 57 0.47 3.52 -12.05
N THR A 58 0.20 2.86 -13.16
CA THR A 58 -1.18 2.71 -13.63
C THR A 58 -1.93 1.73 -12.75
N TYR A 59 -3.25 1.80 -12.78
CA TYR A 59 -4.07 0.85 -12.00
C TYR A 59 -3.80 -0.58 -12.44
N GLU A 60 -3.54 -0.78 -13.73
CA GLU A 60 -3.24 -2.10 -14.26
C GLU A 60 -1.91 -2.64 -13.72
N GLU A 61 -0.89 -1.78 -13.72
CA GLU A 61 0.42 -2.16 -13.17
C GLU A 61 0.32 -2.52 -11.70
N ILE A 62 -0.46 -1.74 -10.94
CA ILE A 62 -0.66 -2.03 -9.53
C ILE A 62 -1.40 -3.34 -9.35
N GLY A 63 -2.45 -3.57 -10.14
CA GLY A 63 -3.17 -4.83 -10.08
C GLY A 63 -2.27 -6.03 -10.29
N ASP A 64 -1.38 -5.93 -11.27
CA ASP A 64 -0.42 -7.00 -11.54
C ASP A 64 0.51 -7.24 -10.36
N ALA A 65 0.98 -6.17 -9.74
CA ALA A 65 1.89 -6.27 -8.60
C ALA A 65 1.21 -6.86 -7.37
N PHE A 66 -0.11 -6.74 -7.28
CA PHE A 66 -0.88 -7.21 -6.11
C PHE A 66 -1.53 -8.56 -6.36
N GLY A 67 -0.87 -9.43 -7.11
CA GLY A 67 -1.35 -10.80 -7.31
C GLY A 67 -2.31 -10.95 -8.45
N GLY A 68 -2.27 -10.05 -9.42
CA GLY A 68 -3.13 -10.16 -10.61
C GLY A 68 -4.54 -9.67 -10.37
N LYS A 69 -4.69 -8.56 -9.66
CA LYS A 69 -6.00 -7.99 -9.41
C LYS A 69 -6.43 -7.10 -10.57
N ASN A 70 -7.74 -7.05 -10.78
CA ASN A 70 -8.35 -6.27 -11.85
C ASN A 70 -8.09 -4.78 -11.61
N HIS A 71 -7.86 -4.02 -12.69
CA HIS A 71 -7.60 -2.59 -12.57
C HIS A 71 -8.77 -1.83 -11.93
N ALA A 72 -9.99 -2.28 -12.15
CA ALA A 72 -11.15 -1.64 -11.52
C ALA A 72 -11.12 -1.82 -10.01
N THR A 73 -10.62 -2.97 -9.53
CA THR A 73 -10.47 -3.20 -8.09
C THR A 73 -9.49 -2.19 -7.49
N VAL A 74 -8.38 -1.92 -8.20
CA VAL A 74 -7.40 -0.95 -7.74
C VAL A 74 -7.97 0.46 -7.75
N LEU A 75 -8.69 0.81 -8.83
CA LEU A 75 -9.34 2.11 -8.92
C LEU A 75 -10.29 2.34 -7.76
N HIS A 76 -11.14 1.36 -7.47
CA HIS A 76 -12.08 1.48 -6.36
C HIS A 76 -11.37 1.60 -5.02
N ALA A 77 -10.27 0.88 -4.84
CA ALA A 77 -9.49 0.96 -3.61
C ALA A 77 -8.92 2.38 -3.43
N CYS A 78 -8.39 2.96 -4.49
CA CYS A 78 -7.84 4.31 -4.43
C CYS A 78 -8.93 5.35 -4.19
N ASP A 79 -10.08 5.19 -4.86
CA ASP A 79 -11.21 6.11 -4.66
C ASP A 79 -11.70 6.05 -3.22
N LYS A 80 -11.81 4.85 -2.67
CA LYS A 80 -12.27 4.68 -1.29
C LYS A 80 -11.29 5.33 -0.32
N MET A 81 -9.99 5.19 -0.59
CA MET A 81 -8.98 5.84 0.24
C MET A 81 -9.12 7.36 0.20
N ASN A 82 -9.35 7.93 -0.99
CA ASN A 82 -9.53 9.37 -1.09
C ASN A 82 -10.73 9.85 -0.28
N GLU A 83 -11.83 9.09 -0.30
CA GLU A 83 -12.99 9.41 0.52
C GLU A 83 -12.69 9.33 2.01
N ASP A 84 -12.08 8.21 2.41
CA ASP A 84 -11.82 7.96 3.83
C ASP A 84 -10.82 8.95 4.40
N LEU A 85 -9.85 9.39 3.61
CA LEU A 85 -8.86 10.36 4.08
C LEU A 85 -9.49 11.71 4.41
N GLU A 86 -10.65 12.01 3.87
CA GLU A 86 -11.34 13.28 4.16
C GLU A 86 -12.06 13.25 5.50
N THR A 87 -12.48 12.07 5.95
CA THR A 87 -13.36 11.96 7.11
C THR A 87 -12.85 11.07 8.23
N ASP A 88 -11.90 10.20 7.97
CA ASP A 88 -11.45 9.21 8.95
C ASP A 88 -10.06 9.55 9.46
N PHE A 89 -10.02 10.05 10.70
CA PHE A 89 -8.77 10.45 11.32
C PHE A 89 -7.81 9.27 11.47
N ASP A 90 -8.34 8.09 11.82
CA ASP A 90 -7.49 6.92 12.05
C ASP A 90 -6.77 6.50 10.77
N ILE A 91 -7.47 6.59 9.64
CA ILE A 91 -6.86 6.24 8.35
C ILE A 91 -5.78 7.25 7.98
N ARG A 92 -6.03 8.55 8.21
CA ARG A 92 -5.01 9.57 7.96
C ARG A 92 -3.78 9.35 8.81
N GLU A 93 -3.99 9.01 10.09
CA GLU A 93 -2.86 8.77 10.99
C GLU A 93 -2.06 7.54 10.54
N ALA A 94 -2.75 6.47 10.17
CA ALA A 94 -2.08 5.26 9.70
C ALA A 94 -1.26 5.56 8.45
N LEU A 95 -1.83 6.31 7.52
CA LEU A 95 -1.13 6.65 6.28
C LEU A 95 0.13 7.45 6.58
N GLU A 96 0.04 8.44 7.46
CA GLU A 96 1.21 9.24 7.84
C GLU A 96 2.31 8.38 8.45
N LYS A 97 1.94 7.45 9.32
CA LYS A 97 2.93 6.59 9.97
C LYS A 97 3.58 5.64 8.98
N VAL A 98 2.81 5.10 8.06
CA VAL A 98 3.37 4.24 7.03
C VAL A 98 4.30 5.04 6.12
N GLU A 99 3.88 6.23 5.69
CA GLU A 99 4.72 7.07 4.85
C GLU A 99 6.04 7.41 5.51
N ALA A 100 6.03 7.67 6.81
CA ALA A 100 7.26 7.95 7.54
C ALA A 100 8.23 6.78 7.48
N ARG A 101 7.71 5.56 7.45
CA ARG A 101 8.56 4.36 7.38
C ARG A 101 9.10 4.08 5.98
N LEU A 102 8.55 4.73 4.97
CA LEU A 102 9.02 4.55 3.60
C LEU A 102 10.23 5.42 3.28
N GLN A 103 10.54 6.37 4.13
CA GLN A 103 11.66 7.29 3.91
C GLN A 103 12.98 6.72 4.38
#